data_e3387d091a9edf5d0248aa8096f52eaf
#
_entry.id   e3387d091a9edf5d0248aa8096f52eaf
#
_cell.length_a   1.000
_cell.length_b   1.000
_cell.length_c   1.000
_cell.angle_alpha   90.00
_cell.angle_beta   90.00
_cell.angle_gamma   90.00
#
_symmetry.space_group_name_H-M   'P 1'
#
loop_
_entity.id
_entity.type
_entity.pdbx_description
1 polymer ?
#
loop_
_entity_poly.entity_id
_entity_poly.type
_entity_poly.pdbx_seq_one_letter_code
_entity_poly.pdbx_strand_id
1 'polypeptide(L)'
;MTSAIAARLDADTLIEQACELAGSDDFGDDDGWRDNLDRLLDAFIEADDLSPIGVEIAAADVIVPLRNRLQITAWRKEHPEIAQEKIERPIIILGQPRTGTTILYDLLNQDPDLRAPLTWEVDQPFPVPQPETYETDSRIAQTEAALEMSEQLNPGFMKFHPMSARGGQECVRITMGTFCSMTYSTQYLLPAYQRWLMHEADHAVAYRYHWKFLQHLQSGVPGQWLLKSPAHLWNLDTVLAEYPDAILVQTHRDPLVVISSISALMAYLQRLASDKSSVQRVAGQCAEENILGLERMMGWVDEGLPGADRIIHVRFADFMADPFATIGAVYDRIGRDLTPQAEQLMREHLSANPGDGGGNRYTWADTGLDAGELRERFRTYQERFDVPSETLR
;
A
#
# COMPACT_ATOMS: atom_id res chain seq x y z
N MET A 1 -30.62 5.78 7.52
CA MET A 1 -29.20 5.36 7.54
C MET A 1 -28.28 6.55 7.42
N THR A 2 -28.42 7.40 6.43
CA THR A 2 -27.56 8.59 6.19
C THR A 2 -27.35 9.48 7.43
N SER A 3 -28.39 9.74 8.23
CA SER A 3 -28.27 10.52 9.47
C SER A 3 -27.44 9.84 10.57
N ALA A 4 -27.47 8.51 10.66
CA ALA A 4 -26.69 7.77 11.64
C ALA A 4 -25.21 7.65 11.22
N ILE A 5 -24.95 7.48 9.92
CA ILE A 5 -23.59 7.50 9.35
C ILE A 5 -22.97 8.88 9.57
N ALA A 6 -23.66 9.96 9.21
CA ALA A 6 -23.18 11.33 9.39
C ALA A 6 -22.90 11.67 10.87
N ALA A 7 -23.72 11.18 11.80
CA ALA A 7 -23.50 11.42 13.22
C ALA A 7 -22.29 10.67 13.79
N ARG A 8 -22.00 9.46 13.28
CA ARG A 8 -20.85 8.65 13.75
C ARG A 8 -19.53 9.04 13.07
N LEU A 9 -19.61 9.48 11.81
CA LEU A 9 -18.47 9.93 11.01
C LEU A 9 -18.36 11.46 10.96
N ASP A 10 -18.74 12.13 12.05
CA ASP A 10 -18.54 13.57 12.24
C ASP A 10 -17.06 13.86 12.50
N ALA A 11 -16.47 14.78 11.72
CA ALA A 11 -15.05 15.05 11.75
C ALA A 11 -14.55 15.52 13.13
N ASP A 12 -15.29 16.43 13.77
CA ASP A 12 -14.87 17.00 15.04
C ASP A 12 -14.95 15.95 16.16
N THR A 13 -16.00 15.12 16.14
CA THR A 13 -16.13 13.98 17.07
C THR A 13 -14.99 12.96 16.92
N LEU A 14 -14.59 12.62 15.69
CA LEU A 14 -13.51 11.67 15.44
C LEU A 14 -12.14 12.24 15.83
N ILE A 15 -11.92 13.53 15.60
CA ILE A 15 -10.72 14.25 16.02
C ILE A 15 -10.63 14.30 17.54
N GLU A 16 -11.72 14.65 18.25
CA GLU A 16 -11.77 14.68 19.71
C GLU A 16 -11.40 13.31 20.30
N GLN A 17 -11.97 12.22 19.79
CA GLN A 17 -11.63 10.86 20.20
C GLN A 17 -10.15 10.53 19.97
N ALA A 18 -9.58 10.95 18.84
CA ALA A 18 -8.17 10.74 18.56
C ALA A 18 -7.26 11.54 19.51
N CYS A 19 -7.64 12.78 19.83
CA CYS A 19 -6.93 13.62 20.82
C CYS A 19 -6.95 13.00 22.22
N GLU A 20 -8.11 12.50 22.66
CA GLU A 20 -8.21 11.80 23.96
C GLU A 20 -7.29 10.57 24.01
N LEU A 21 -7.28 9.75 22.95
CA LEU A 21 -6.43 8.56 22.86
C LEU A 21 -4.94 8.88 22.78
N ALA A 22 -4.57 9.99 22.17
CA ALA A 22 -3.18 10.42 22.02
C ALA A 22 -2.66 11.22 23.22
N GLY A 23 -3.55 11.82 24.02
CA GLY A 23 -3.21 12.76 25.07
C GLY A 23 -2.64 14.10 24.56
N SER A 24 -2.97 14.47 23.31
CA SER A 24 -2.49 15.67 22.61
C SER A 24 -3.52 16.12 21.58
N ASP A 25 -3.56 17.42 21.31
CA ASP A 25 -4.40 18.06 20.27
C ASP A 25 -3.55 18.70 19.15
N ASP A 26 -2.26 18.44 19.15
CA ASP A 26 -1.28 19.06 18.26
C ASP A 26 -0.99 18.16 17.05
N PHE A 27 -1.65 18.42 15.94
CA PHE A 27 -1.46 17.69 14.68
C PHE A 27 -0.22 18.11 13.86
N GLY A 28 0.56 19.07 14.36
CA GLY A 28 1.68 19.67 13.65
C GLY A 28 1.25 20.72 12.62
N ASP A 29 2.08 20.92 11.59
CA ASP A 29 1.78 21.85 10.52
C ASP A 29 0.51 21.45 9.77
N ASP A 30 -0.28 22.43 9.36
CA ASP A 30 -1.39 22.19 8.44
C ASP A 30 -0.82 21.94 7.04
N ASP A 31 -0.80 20.69 6.65
CA ASP A 31 -0.33 20.21 5.36
C ASP A 31 -1.48 19.74 4.45
N GLY A 32 -2.71 20.15 4.74
CA GLY A 32 -3.91 19.81 3.97
C GLY A 32 -4.58 18.48 4.37
N TRP A 33 -4.13 17.83 5.45
CA TRP A 33 -4.73 16.58 5.90
C TRP A 33 -6.21 16.74 6.33
N ARG A 34 -6.57 17.92 6.85
CA ARG A 34 -7.93 18.19 7.30
C ARG A 34 -8.89 18.24 6.12
N ASP A 35 -8.55 18.92 5.05
CA ASP A 35 -9.38 18.99 3.84
C ASP A 35 -9.54 17.60 3.21
N ASN A 36 -8.48 16.78 3.25
CA ASN A 36 -8.55 15.39 2.79
C ASN A 36 -9.47 14.53 3.65
N LEU A 37 -9.45 14.73 4.99
CA LEU A 37 -10.38 14.05 5.91
C LEU A 37 -11.84 14.42 5.60
N ASP A 38 -12.13 15.71 5.48
CA ASP A 38 -13.48 16.19 5.16
C ASP A 38 -13.97 15.57 3.84
N ARG A 39 -13.12 15.51 2.81
CA ARG A 39 -13.41 14.83 1.53
C ARG A 39 -13.72 13.34 1.68
N LEU A 40 -12.95 12.64 2.51
CA LEU A 40 -13.19 11.22 2.79
C LEU A 40 -14.54 11.02 3.50
N LEU A 41 -14.83 11.82 4.51
CA LEU A 41 -16.06 11.72 5.27
C LEU A 41 -17.29 12.07 4.42
N ASP A 42 -17.19 13.11 3.60
CA ASP A 42 -18.24 13.45 2.62
C ASP A 42 -18.51 12.29 1.66
N ALA A 43 -17.46 11.62 1.19
CA ALA A 43 -17.61 10.47 0.30
C ALA A 43 -18.29 9.27 0.98
N PHE A 44 -18.06 9.02 2.27
CA PHE A 44 -18.78 7.99 3.03
C PHE A 44 -20.27 8.33 3.14
N ILE A 45 -20.59 9.60 3.39
CA ILE A 45 -21.98 10.07 3.50
C ILE A 45 -22.68 10.01 2.14
N GLU A 46 -22.01 10.44 1.07
CA GLU A 46 -22.56 10.40 -0.30
C GLU A 46 -22.81 8.97 -0.78
N ALA A 47 -21.87 8.05 -0.52
CA ALA A 47 -22.01 6.67 -0.93
C ALA A 47 -23.18 5.95 -0.25
N ASP A 48 -23.50 6.30 1.00
CA ASP A 48 -24.57 5.67 1.84
C ASP A 48 -24.56 4.13 1.74
N ASP A 49 -23.35 3.55 1.74
CA ASP A 49 -23.13 2.13 1.42
C ASP A 49 -22.58 1.32 2.61
N LEU A 50 -22.33 1.95 3.76
CA LEU A 50 -21.80 1.29 4.93
C LEU A 50 -22.85 0.49 5.68
N SER A 51 -22.54 -0.75 6.03
CA SER A 51 -23.28 -1.51 7.03
C SER A 51 -23.04 -0.94 8.43
N PRO A 52 -23.84 -1.29 9.45
CA PRO A 52 -23.60 -0.83 10.81
C PRO A 52 -22.18 -1.12 11.33
N ILE A 53 -21.63 -2.30 11.04
CA ILE A 53 -20.25 -2.64 11.40
C ILE A 53 -19.25 -1.86 10.52
N GLY A 54 -19.59 -1.63 9.26
CA GLY A 54 -18.77 -0.83 8.34
C GLY A 54 -18.58 0.60 8.81
N VAL A 55 -19.58 1.20 9.44
CA VAL A 55 -19.48 2.54 10.04
C VAL A 55 -18.46 2.58 11.18
N GLU A 56 -18.46 1.56 12.06
CA GLU A 56 -17.49 1.48 13.16
C GLU A 56 -16.07 1.21 12.66
N ILE A 57 -15.93 0.38 11.63
CA ILE A 57 -14.62 0.14 10.98
C ILE A 57 -14.12 1.43 10.34
N ALA A 58 -14.97 2.15 9.60
CA ALA A 58 -14.60 3.42 8.97
C ALA A 58 -14.18 4.48 10.01
N ALA A 59 -14.90 4.55 11.14
CA ALA A 59 -14.52 5.43 12.24
C ALA A 59 -13.14 5.06 12.84
N ALA A 60 -12.89 3.78 13.05
CA ALA A 60 -11.58 3.31 13.53
C ALA A 60 -10.45 3.60 12.52
N ASP A 61 -10.72 3.43 11.21
CA ASP A 61 -9.77 3.75 10.12
C ASP A 61 -9.50 5.27 9.99
N VAL A 62 -10.27 6.12 10.64
CA VAL A 62 -9.99 7.55 10.79
C VAL A 62 -9.27 7.85 12.13
N ILE A 63 -9.78 7.32 13.23
CA ILE A 63 -9.26 7.63 14.58
C ILE A 63 -7.83 7.13 14.76
N VAL A 64 -7.51 5.91 14.30
CA VAL A 64 -6.17 5.31 14.47
C VAL A 64 -5.08 6.11 13.74
N PRO A 65 -5.22 6.47 12.46
CA PRO A 65 -4.25 7.33 11.78
C PRO A 65 -4.10 8.72 12.41
N LEU A 66 -5.20 9.34 12.89
CA LEU A 66 -5.15 10.62 13.60
C LEU A 66 -4.36 10.49 14.90
N ARG A 67 -4.65 9.47 15.72
CA ARG A 67 -3.90 9.19 16.96
C ARG A 67 -2.41 9.00 16.67
N ASN A 68 -2.07 8.20 15.66
CA ASN A 68 -0.68 7.96 15.29
C ASN A 68 0.01 9.27 14.86
N ARG A 69 -0.67 10.11 14.08
CA ARG A 69 -0.16 11.43 13.67
C ARG A 69 0.13 12.33 14.89
N LEU A 70 -0.78 12.41 15.84
CA LEU A 70 -0.63 13.17 17.08
C LEU A 70 0.57 12.68 17.89
N GLN A 71 0.69 11.37 18.09
CA GLN A 71 1.78 10.77 18.86
C GLN A 71 3.16 10.99 18.20
N ILE A 72 3.24 10.83 16.87
CA ILE A 72 4.46 11.10 16.10
C ILE A 72 4.82 12.59 16.19
N THR A 73 3.84 13.49 16.08
CA THR A 73 4.05 14.93 16.15
C THR A 73 4.58 15.34 17.52
N ALA A 74 3.96 14.87 18.60
CA ALA A 74 4.39 15.14 19.97
C ALA A 74 5.82 14.65 20.20
N TRP A 75 6.12 13.41 19.82
CA TRP A 75 7.46 12.83 19.96
C TRP A 75 8.53 13.60 19.19
N ARG A 76 8.24 13.96 17.93
CA ARG A 76 9.18 14.75 17.10
C ARG A 76 9.44 16.16 17.61
N LYS A 77 8.49 16.76 18.36
CA LYS A 77 8.71 18.05 19.03
C LYS A 77 9.63 17.94 20.24
N GLU A 78 9.55 16.83 20.98
CA GLU A 78 10.46 16.52 22.08
C GLU A 78 11.84 16.10 21.58
N HIS A 79 11.93 15.57 20.36
CA HIS A 79 13.12 15.04 19.71
C HIS A 79 13.36 15.70 18.35
N PRO A 80 13.72 17.00 18.30
CA PRO A 80 13.88 17.74 17.05
C PRO A 80 15.03 17.22 16.17
N GLU A 81 15.97 16.47 16.72
CA GLU A 81 17.05 15.79 16.00
C GLU A 81 16.54 14.80 14.96
N ILE A 82 15.35 14.22 15.15
CA ILE A 82 14.74 13.28 14.19
C ILE A 82 14.55 13.93 12.81
N ALA A 83 14.37 15.24 12.74
CA ALA A 83 14.26 15.95 11.48
C ALA A 83 15.59 15.93 10.66
N GLN A 84 16.71 15.56 11.28
CA GLN A 84 18.02 15.42 10.60
C GLN A 84 18.25 14.02 10.04
N GLU A 85 17.38 13.04 10.38
CA GLU A 85 17.44 11.70 9.81
C GLU A 85 17.34 11.76 8.29
N LYS A 86 18.25 11.07 7.59
CA LYS A 86 18.28 11.01 6.15
C LYS A 86 17.78 9.67 5.67
N ILE A 87 16.85 9.70 4.74
CA ILE A 87 16.40 8.51 4.02
C ILE A 87 17.19 8.48 2.72
N GLU A 88 18.20 7.61 2.67
CA GLU A 88 19.14 7.56 1.56
C GLU A 88 18.89 6.33 0.69
N ARG A 89 18.76 6.55 -0.62
CA ARG A 89 18.60 5.50 -1.63
C ARG A 89 17.57 4.43 -1.26
N PRO A 90 16.32 4.77 -0.88
CA PRO A 90 15.34 3.76 -0.58
C PRO A 90 15.08 2.89 -1.82
N ILE A 91 14.93 1.58 -1.61
CA ILE A 91 14.50 0.66 -2.66
C ILE A 91 12.99 0.63 -2.63
N ILE A 92 12.34 1.06 -3.72
CA ILE A 92 10.88 1.19 -3.80
C ILE A 92 10.34 0.22 -4.84
N ILE A 93 9.63 -0.80 -4.38
CA ILE A 93 8.92 -1.74 -5.25
C ILE A 93 7.55 -1.14 -5.60
N LEU A 94 7.29 -1.04 -6.89
CA LEU A 94 6.04 -0.51 -7.44
C LEU A 94 5.55 -1.36 -8.62
N GLY A 95 4.39 -1.05 -9.12
CA GLY A 95 3.74 -1.77 -10.22
C GLY A 95 2.25 -1.91 -9.94
N GLN A 96 1.50 -2.39 -10.92
CA GLN A 96 0.08 -2.69 -10.70
C GLN A 96 -0.06 -3.70 -9.56
N PRO A 97 -1.13 -3.63 -8.75
CA PRO A 97 -1.38 -4.66 -7.75
C PRO A 97 -1.48 -6.04 -8.42
N ARG A 98 -1.13 -7.11 -7.70
CA ARG A 98 -1.19 -8.51 -8.22
C ARG A 98 -0.16 -8.86 -9.30
N THR A 99 0.88 -8.07 -9.48
CA THR A 99 1.99 -8.32 -10.40
C THR A 99 3.20 -9.02 -9.75
N GLY A 100 3.04 -9.52 -8.53
CA GLY A 100 4.11 -10.19 -7.80
C GLY A 100 4.92 -9.26 -6.89
N THR A 101 4.51 -8.00 -6.71
CA THR A 101 5.17 -7.03 -5.81
C THR A 101 5.32 -7.58 -4.39
N THR A 102 4.31 -8.26 -3.85
CA THR A 102 4.34 -8.79 -2.48
C THR A 102 5.37 -9.90 -2.32
N ILE A 103 5.39 -10.90 -3.22
CA ILE A 103 6.37 -12.00 -3.14
C ILE A 103 7.80 -11.44 -3.24
N LEU A 104 8.05 -10.52 -4.18
CA LEU A 104 9.35 -9.87 -4.33
C LEU A 104 9.73 -9.10 -3.07
N TYR A 105 8.80 -8.32 -2.50
CA TYR A 105 8.99 -7.55 -1.28
C TYR A 105 9.31 -8.44 -0.08
N ASP A 106 8.52 -9.51 0.11
CA ASP A 106 8.69 -10.44 1.22
C ASP A 106 10.04 -11.18 1.14
N LEU A 107 10.50 -11.53 -0.07
CA LEU A 107 11.81 -12.12 -0.27
C LEU A 107 12.94 -11.14 0.03
N LEU A 108 12.89 -9.92 -0.54
CA LEU A 108 13.92 -8.91 -0.27
C LEU A 108 13.95 -8.49 1.20
N ASN A 109 12.79 -8.52 1.90
CA ASN A 109 12.71 -8.24 3.34
C ASN A 109 13.41 -9.29 4.22
N GLN A 110 13.84 -10.41 3.67
CA GLN A 110 14.68 -11.38 4.39
C GLN A 110 16.16 -10.99 4.42
N ASP A 111 16.58 -10.01 3.61
CA ASP A 111 17.95 -9.48 3.66
C ASP A 111 18.14 -8.66 4.95
N PRO A 112 19.04 -9.06 5.86
CA PRO A 112 19.25 -8.35 7.12
C PRO A 112 19.82 -6.93 6.96
N ASP A 113 20.33 -6.60 5.77
CA ASP A 113 20.83 -5.27 5.46
C ASP A 113 19.75 -4.33 4.92
N LEU A 114 18.54 -4.83 4.69
CA LEU A 114 17.39 -4.04 4.27
C LEU A 114 16.37 -3.91 5.40
N ARG A 115 15.63 -2.81 5.42
CA ARG A 115 14.62 -2.54 6.43
C ARG A 115 13.28 -2.17 5.79
N ALA A 116 12.29 -3.03 5.96
CA ALA A 116 10.90 -2.69 5.65
C ALA A 116 10.21 -2.04 6.87
N PRO A 117 9.24 -1.13 6.68
CA PRO A 117 8.32 -0.77 7.75
C PRO A 117 7.44 -1.99 8.06
N LEU A 118 7.54 -2.55 9.27
CA LEU A 118 6.79 -3.74 9.63
C LEU A 118 5.34 -3.40 10.02
N THR A 119 4.42 -4.35 9.88
CA THR A 119 3.00 -4.14 10.16
C THR A 119 2.78 -3.57 11.56
N TRP A 120 3.43 -4.14 12.60
CA TRP A 120 3.30 -3.66 13.97
C TRP A 120 3.82 -2.24 14.17
N GLU A 121 4.87 -1.84 13.43
CA GLU A 121 5.44 -0.49 13.49
C GLU A 121 4.51 0.54 12.83
N VAL A 122 3.87 0.15 11.73
CA VAL A 122 2.97 1.05 10.98
C VAL A 122 1.65 1.23 11.72
N ASP A 123 1.09 0.17 12.28
CA ASP A 123 -0.18 0.23 13.00
C ASP A 123 -0.03 0.90 14.37
N GLN A 124 1.14 0.77 15.01
CA GLN A 124 1.47 1.34 16.32
C GLN A 124 2.88 1.96 16.34
N PRO A 125 3.10 3.11 15.66
CA PRO A 125 4.43 3.69 15.50
C PRO A 125 5.03 4.27 16.78
N PHE A 126 4.23 4.47 17.82
CA PHE A 126 4.63 5.05 19.09
C PHE A 126 4.47 4.03 20.25
N PRO A 127 5.45 3.96 21.18
CA PRO A 127 6.75 4.65 21.17
C PRO A 127 7.66 4.20 20.02
N VAL A 128 8.70 5.01 19.72
CA VAL A 128 9.69 4.64 18.69
C VAL A 128 10.29 3.26 19.01
N PRO A 129 10.41 2.36 18.00
CA PRO A 129 11.03 1.05 18.19
C PRO A 129 12.45 1.17 18.78
N GLN A 130 12.83 0.22 19.66
CA GLN A 130 14.15 0.19 20.28
C GLN A 130 14.94 -1.03 19.81
N PRO A 131 16.22 -0.91 19.44
CA PRO A 131 17.01 -2.04 18.92
C PRO A 131 17.04 -3.24 19.88
N GLU A 132 17.13 -2.97 21.20
CA GLU A 132 17.27 -4.00 22.24
C GLU A 132 16.01 -4.87 22.37
N THR A 133 14.85 -4.32 22.03
CA THR A 133 13.54 -4.98 22.18
C THR A 133 12.84 -5.21 20.85
N TYR A 134 13.49 -4.90 19.73
CA TYR A 134 12.86 -4.91 18.42
C TYR A 134 12.16 -6.25 18.08
N GLU A 135 12.82 -7.36 18.41
CA GLU A 135 12.28 -8.70 18.18
C GLU A 135 11.27 -9.18 19.24
N THR A 136 11.17 -8.48 20.35
CA THR A 136 10.32 -8.87 21.51
C THR A 136 9.34 -7.79 21.91
N ASP A 137 9.17 -6.75 21.09
CA ASP A 137 8.24 -5.66 21.38
C ASP A 137 6.80 -6.20 21.56
N SER A 138 6.15 -5.76 22.62
CA SER A 138 4.80 -6.23 22.96
C SER A 138 3.74 -5.92 21.90
N ARG A 139 3.96 -4.89 21.08
CA ARG A 139 3.09 -4.51 19.97
C ARG A 139 3.02 -5.60 18.89
N ILE A 140 4.05 -6.43 18.76
CA ILE A 140 4.04 -7.58 17.84
C ILE A 140 2.89 -8.51 18.19
N ALA A 141 2.78 -8.92 19.47
CA ALA A 141 1.70 -9.80 19.91
C ALA A 141 0.32 -9.13 19.81
N GLN A 142 0.22 -7.84 20.05
CA GLN A 142 -1.02 -7.08 19.90
C GLN A 142 -1.47 -7.02 18.44
N THR A 143 -0.53 -6.80 17.52
CA THR A 143 -0.81 -6.77 16.07
C THR A 143 -1.21 -8.16 15.56
N GLU A 144 -0.54 -9.26 16.00
CA GLU A 144 -0.98 -10.62 15.66
C GLU A 144 -2.41 -10.88 16.12
N ALA A 145 -2.76 -10.50 17.36
CA ALA A 145 -4.12 -10.66 17.87
C ALA A 145 -5.15 -9.84 17.06
N ALA A 146 -4.80 -8.64 16.59
CA ALA A 146 -5.65 -7.81 15.73
C ALA A 146 -5.83 -8.44 14.34
N LEU A 147 -4.78 -9.02 13.76
CA LEU A 147 -4.86 -9.74 12.49
C LEU A 147 -5.72 -11.02 12.61
N GLU A 148 -5.60 -11.77 13.71
CA GLU A 148 -6.47 -12.93 13.99
C GLU A 148 -7.94 -12.51 14.11
N MET A 149 -8.23 -11.39 14.78
CA MET A 149 -9.58 -10.83 14.85
C MET A 149 -10.10 -10.43 13.46
N SER A 150 -9.27 -9.82 12.62
CA SER A 150 -9.65 -9.46 11.24
C SER A 150 -9.99 -10.70 10.41
N GLU A 151 -9.23 -11.81 10.55
CA GLU A 151 -9.54 -13.07 9.88
C GLU A 151 -10.84 -13.70 10.41
N GLN A 152 -11.15 -13.54 11.70
CA GLN A 152 -12.43 -14.02 12.27
C GLN A 152 -13.63 -13.22 11.74
N LEU A 153 -13.48 -11.90 11.57
CA LEU A 153 -14.52 -11.02 11.03
C LEU A 153 -14.71 -11.19 9.52
N ASN A 154 -13.64 -11.51 8.80
CA ASN A 154 -13.64 -11.72 7.36
C ASN A 154 -12.89 -13.02 6.99
N PRO A 155 -13.49 -14.19 7.20
CA PRO A 155 -12.83 -15.48 7.03
C PRO A 155 -12.30 -15.70 5.61
N GLY A 156 -11.01 -15.96 5.48
CA GLY A 156 -10.30 -16.15 4.20
C GLY A 156 -9.57 -14.90 3.71
N PHE A 157 -9.59 -13.80 4.46
CA PHE A 157 -8.81 -12.59 4.13
C PHE A 157 -7.32 -12.91 3.98
N MET A 158 -6.73 -13.64 4.92
CA MET A 158 -5.32 -14.04 4.88
C MET A 158 -4.95 -14.91 3.67
N LYS A 159 -5.93 -15.54 3.01
CA LYS A 159 -5.69 -16.28 1.75
C LYS A 159 -5.56 -15.35 0.55
N PHE A 160 -6.24 -14.20 0.55
CA PHE A 160 -6.12 -13.19 -0.50
C PHE A 160 -4.93 -12.28 -0.30
N HIS A 161 -4.67 -11.91 0.95
CA HIS A 161 -3.62 -10.97 1.34
C HIS A 161 -2.96 -11.44 2.65
N PRO A 162 -1.99 -12.37 2.57
CA PRO A 162 -1.26 -12.83 3.74
C PRO A 162 -0.60 -11.66 4.47
N MET A 163 -0.79 -11.58 5.77
CA MET A 163 -0.20 -10.56 6.64
C MET A 163 0.32 -11.18 7.93
N SER A 164 1.33 -10.59 8.50
CA SER A 164 1.83 -10.90 9.84
C SER A 164 2.33 -9.62 10.51
N ALA A 165 2.43 -9.61 11.83
CA ALA A 165 2.95 -8.44 12.53
C ALA A 165 4.38 -8.09 12.09
N ARG A 166 5.19 -9.09 11.78
CA ARG A 166 6.59 -8.96 11.33
C ARG A 166 6.73 -8.87 9.80
N GLY A 167 5.65 -8.94 9.06
CA GLY A 167 5.63 -8.75 7.62
C GLY A 167 5.81 -7.29 7.25
N GLY A 168 6.48 -7.04 6.11
CA GLY A 168 6.61 -5.69 5.57
C GLY A 168 5.26 -5.11 5.16
N GLN A 169 4.96 -3.89 5.63
CA GLN A 169 3.71 -3.21 5.36
C GLN A 169 3.81 -2.30 4.12
N GLU A 170 2.69 -2.06 3.46
CA GLU A 170 2.63 -1.17 2.30
C GLU A 170 2.59 0.31 2.69
N CYS A 171 3.26 1.14 1.89
CA CYS A 171 3.29 2.60 2.10
C CYS A 171 1.91 3.25 2.14
N VAL A 172 0.90 2.68 1.47
CA VAL A 172 -0.48 3.18 1.52
C VAL A 172 -1.08 3.17 2.93
N ARG A 173 -0.60 2.29 3.83
CA ARG A 173 -1.01 2.29 5.24
C ARG A 173 -0.44 3.50 5.99
N ILE A 174 0.78 3.89 5.67
CA ILE A 174 1.40 5.11 6.24
C ILE A 174 0.66 6.35 5.75
N THR A 175 0.36 6.44 4.45
CA THR A 175 -0.31 7.60 3.87
C THR A 175 -1.77 7.76 4.34
N MET A 176 -2.38 6.75 4.98
CA MET A 176 -3.69 6.91 5.66
C MET A 176 -3.70 8.07 6.67
N GLY A 177 -2.56 8.37 7.30
CA GLY A 177 -2.41 9.51 8.23
C GLY A 177 -2.62 10.89 7.62
N THR A 178 -2.80 10.97 6.31
CA THR A 178 -3.14 12.21 5.58
C THR A 178 -4.50 12.17 4.91
N PHE A 179 -5.21 11.06 5.02
CA PHE A 179 -6.48 10.81 4.33
C PHE A 179 -6.41 10.95 2.80
N CYS A 180 -5.20 10.90 2.25
CA CYS A 180 -4.88 10.83 0.83
C CYS A 180 -4.22 9.47 0.55
N SER A 181 -5.01 8.39 0.57
CA SER A 181 -4.52 7.02 0.44
C SER A 181 -5.48 6.12 -0.32
N MET A 182 -4.93 5.30 -1.22
CA MET A 182 -5.69 4.27 -1.95
C MET A 182 -6.29 3.19 -1.03
N THR A 183 -5.83 3.07 0.22
CA THR A 183 -6.39 2.12 1.17
C THR A 183 -7.90 2.35 1.34
N TYR A 184 -8.34 3.59 1.46
CA TYR A 184 -9.75 3.91 1.65
C TYR A 184 -10.62 3.48 0.46
N SER A 185 -10.20 3.75 -0.78
CA SER A 185 -10.95 3.34 -1.96
C SER A 185 -10.84 1.83 -2.26
N THR A 186 -9.85 1.15 -1.72
CA THR A 186 -9.72 -0.30 -1.80
C THR A 186 -10.64 -1.00 -0.81
N GLN A 187 -10.73 -0.50 0.42
CA GLN A 187 -11.52 -1.08 1.51
C GLN A 187 -13.00 -0.68 1.47
N TYR A 188 -13.33 0.43 0.83
CA TYR A 188 -14.67 0.98 0.78
C TYR A 188 -15.06 1.34 -0.65
N LEU A 189 -16.33 1.18 -0.98
CA LEU A 189 -16.87 1.55 -2.29
C LEU A 189 -17.17 3.07 -2.31
N LEU A 190 -16.16 3.87 -2.61
CA LEU A 190 -16.19 5.34 -2.57
C LEU A 190 -15.83 5.96 -3.94
N PRO A 191 -16.70 5.90 -4.95
CA PRO A 191 -16.37 6.36 -6.31
C PRO A 191 -15.99 7.85 -6.40
N ALA A 192 -16.62 8.70 -5.57
CA ALA A 192 -16.32 10.14 -5.54
C ALA A 192 -14.92 10.42 -4.98
N TYR A 193 -14.57 9.78 -3.85
CA TYR A 193 -13.25 9.87 -3.26
C TYR A 193 -12.17 9.31 -4.21
N GLN A 194 -12.44 8.17 -4.84
CA GLN A 194 -11.50 7.56 -5.79
C GLN A 194 -11.22 8.47 -6.98
N ARG A 195 -12.26 9.11 -7.55
CA ARG A 195 -12.09 10.06 -8.65
C ARG A 195 -11.25 11.25 -8.22
N TRP A 196 -11.53 11.82 -7.07
CA TRP A 196 -10.73 12.90 -6.50
C TRP A 196 -9.27 12.46 -6.28
N LEU A 197 -9.06 11.31 -5.65
CA LEU A 197 -7.74 10.76 -5.37
C LEU A 197 -6.89 10.60 -6.65
N MET A 198 -7.51 10.13 -7.74
CA MET A 198 -6.81 9.86 -9.00
C MET A 198 -6.54 11.11 -9.83
N HIS A 199 -7.34 12.16 -9.72
CA HIS A 199 -7.30 13.27 -10.67
C HIS A 199 -7.10 14.66 -10.06
N GLU A 200 -7.34 14.84 -8.76
CA GLU A 200 -7.39 16.16 -8.14
C GLU A 200 -6.51 16.29 -6.89
N ALA A 201 -6.25 15.18 -6.18
CA ALA A 201 -5.55 15.19 -4.91
C ALA A 201 -4.08 15.64 -5.05
N ASP A 202 -3.61 16.48 -4.10
CA ASP A 202 -2.19 16.76 -3.94
C ASP A 202 -1.50 15.63 -3.16
N HIS A 203 -0.93 14.67 -3.87
CA HIS A 203 -0.21 13.55 -3.27
C HIS A 203 1.09 13.95 -2.56
N ALA A 204 1.62 15.15 -2.79
CA ALA A 204 2.80 15.62 -2.07
C ALA A 204 2.57 15.68 -0.54
N VAL A 205 1.33 15.97 -0.12
CA VAL A 205 0.92 15.89 1.30
C VAL A 205 1.20 14.51 1.88
N ALA A 206 0.78 13.46 1.16
CA ALA A 206 0.94 12.07 1.59
C ALA A 206 2.42 11.66 1.66
N TYR A 207 3.23 12.05 0.67
CA TYR A 207 4.64 11.66 0.62
C TYR A 207 5.50 12.45 1.63
N ARG A 208 5.22 13.73 1.89
CA ARG A 208 5.87 14.49 2.99
C ARG A 208 5.59 13.86 4.36
N TYR A 209 4.35 13.40 4.61
CA TYR A 209 4.03 12.68 5.82
C TYR A 209 4.71 11.31 5.89
N HIS A 210 4.74 10.58 4.78
CA HIS A 210 5.44 9.30 4.64
C HIS A 210 6.93 9.45 4.98
N TRP A 211 7.60 10.50 4.49
CA TRP A 211 8.98 10.81 4.85
C TRP A 211 9.15 11.04 6.35
N LYS A 212 8.30 11.87 6.96
CA LYS A 212 8.33 12.14 8.41
C LYS A 212 8.10 10.86 9.23
N PHE A 213 7.22 9.98 8.76
CA PHE A 213 6.93 8.70 9.40
C PHE A 213 8.15 7.75 9.35
N LEU A 214 8.80 7.64 8.21
CA LEU A 214 10.01 6.83 8.08
C LEU A 214 11.16 7.36 8.92
N GLN A 215 11.37 8.68 8.97
CA GLN A 215 12.36 9.31 9.88
C GLN A 215 12.07 8.96 11.35
N HIS A 216 10.79 8.97 11.74
CA HIS A 216 10.38 8.62 13.10
C HIS A 216 10.76 7.17 13.44
N LEU A 217 10.47 6.21 12.57
CA LEU A 217 10.85 4.82 12.80
C LEU A 217 12.37 4.62 12.75
N GLN A 218 13.06 5.28 11.83
CA GLN A 218 14.51 5.17 11.62
C GLN A 218 15.31 5.71 12.80
N SER A 219 14.81 6.72 13.49
CA SER A 219 15.46 7.29 14.65
C SER A 219 15.64 6.29 15.80
N GLY A 220 14.80 5.25 15.84
CA GLY A 220 14.95 4.15 16.78
C GLY A 220 15.79 3.01 16.21
N VAL A 221 15.40 2.51 15.02
CA VAL A 221 16.07 1.39 14.36
C VAL A 221 16.46 1.82 12.94
N PRO A 222 17.73 2.12 12.69
CA PRO A 222 18.21 2.55 11.37
C PRO A 222 18.28 1.39 10.36
N GLY A 223 18.32 1.72 9.06
CA GLY A 223 18.53 0.75 7.98
C GLY A 223 18.23 1.37 6.61
N GLN A 224 18.66 0.71 5.53
CA GLN A 224 18.27 1.10 4.19
C GLN A 224 16.84 0.65 3.93
N TRP A 225 15.96 1.62 3.65
CA TRP A 225 14.55 1.33 3.46
C TRP A 225 14.27 0.50 2.21
N LEU A 226 13.55 -0.60 2.42
CA LEU A 226 12.85 -1.36 1.41
C LEU A 226 11.35 -1.04 1.52
N LEU A 227 10.81 -0.38 0.53
CA LEU A 227 9.45 0.15 0.52
C LEU A 227 8.64 -0.51 -0.59
N LYS A 228 7.33 -0.62 -0.40
CA LYS A 228 6.45 -1.19 -1.42
C LYS A 228 5.07 -0.54 -1.37
N SER A 229 4.57 -0.15 -2.52
CA SER A 229 3.16 0.11 -2.74
C SER A 229 2.82 0.14 -4.22
N PRO A 230 1.72 -0.47 -4.64
CA PRO A 230 1.17 -0.23 -5.98
C PRO A 230 0.89 1.25 -6.24
N ALA A 231 0.44 2.00 -5.22
CA ALA A 231 0.09 3.42 -5.35
C ALA A 231 1.20 4.32 -5.88
N HIS A 232 2.46 3.91 -5.74
CA HIS A 232 3.60 4.64 -6.29
C HIS A 232 3.57 4.73 -7.82
N LEU A 233 2.92 3.77 -8.51
CA LEU A 233 2.79 3.77 -9.96
C LEU A 233 2.00 4.98 -10.48
N TRP A 234 0.96 5.40 -9.75
CA TRP A 234 0.10 6.54 -10.13
C TRP A 234 0.70 7.91 -9.81
N ASN A 235 1.76 7.94 -8.98
CA ASN A 235 2.34 9.15 -8.40
C ASN A 235 3.88 9.15 -8.50
N LEU A 236 4.42 8.61 -9.59
CA LEU A 236 5.86 8.42 -9.77
C LEU A 236 6.63 9.75 -9.72
N ASP A 237 6.07 10.82 -10.26
CA ASP A 237 6.60 12.17 -10.21
C ASP A 237 6.76 12.67 -8.77
N THR A 238 5.73 12.50 -7.97
CA THR A 238 5.72 12.88 -6.54
C THR A 238 6.67 12.01 -5.73
N VAL A 239 6.72 10.71 -6.01
CA VAL A 239 7.70 9.79 -5.38
C VAL A 239 9.13 10.25 -5.64
N LEU A 240 9.46 10.54 -6.90
CA LEU A 240 10.81 10.97 -7.28
C LEU A 240 11.14 12.40 -6.84
N ALA A 241 10.15 13.25 -6.63
CA ALA A 241 10.34 14.55 -6.01
C ALA A 241 10.72 14.45 -4.53
N GLU A 242 10.07 13.53 -3.78
CA GLU A 242 10.35 13.31 -2.36
C GLU A 242 11.59 12.43 -2.12
N TYR A 243 11.82 11.43 -2.98
CA TYR A 243 12.92 10.48 -2.91
C TYR A 243 13.78 10.52 -4.20
N PRO A 244 14.55 11.59 -4.42
CA PRO A 244 15.24 11.81 -5.71
C PRO A 244 16.34 10.78 -6.01
N ASP A 245 16.85 10.11 -4.99
CA ASP A 245 17.87 9.05 -5.08
C ASP A 245 17.29 7.64 -4.98
N ALA A 246 15.95 7.49 -4.95
CA ALA A 246 15.29 6.21 -4.87
C ALA A 246 15.71 5.26 -6.00
N ILE A 247 15.80 3.98 -5.65
CA ILE A 247 15.97 2.87 -6.58
C ILE A 247 14.60 2.25 -6.81
N LEU A 248 14.09 2.35 -8.02
CA LEU A 248 12.75 1.89 -8.36
C LEU A 248 12.80 0.49 -8.97
N VAL A 249 11.99 -0.43 -8.44
CA VAL A 249 11.81 -1.77 -8.99
C VAL A 249 10.34 -1.95 -9.38
N GLN A 250 10.07 -1.98 -10.66
CA GLN A 250 8.71 -2.07 -11.20
C GLN A 250 8.41 -3.47 -11.70
N THR A 251 7.34 -4.08 -11.16
CA THR A 251 6.85 -5.37 -11.62
C THR A 251 5.82 -5.23 -12.73
N HIS A 252 5.81 -6.19 -13.67
CA HIS A 252 4.93 -6.22 -14.84
C HIS A 252 4.24 -7.57 -14.96
N ARG A 253 2.95 -7.54 -15.29
CA ARG A 253 2.13 -8.72 -15.55
C ARG A 253 1.01 -8.39 -16.53
N ASP A 254 0.38 -9.41 -17.11
CA ASP A 254 -0.81 -9.26 -17.94
C ASP A 254 -1.89 -8.43 -17.26
N PRO A 255 -2.24 -7.23 -17.79
CA PRO A 255 -3.18 -6.34 -17.16
C PRO A 255 -4.59 -6.92 -16.97
N LEU A 256 -5.04 -7.81 -17.87
CA LEU A 256 -6.36 -8.42 -17.73
C LEU A 256 -6.42 -9.39 -16.55
N VAL A 257 -5.37 -10.18 -16.35
CA VAL A 257 -5.26 -11.06 -15.18
C VAL A 257 -5.17 -10.23 -13.90
N VAL A 258 -4.44 -9.11 -13.94
CA VAL A 258 -4.35 -8.14 -12.85
C VAL A 258 -5.73 -7.58 -12.51
N ILE A 259 -6.48 -7.07 -13.48
CA ILE A 259 -7.83 -6.50 -13.29
C ILE A 259 -8.77 -7.53 -12.67
N SER A 260 -8.82 -8.75 -13.20
CA SER A 260 -9.66 -9.81 -12.64
C SER A 260 -9.31 -10.10 -11.18
N SER A 261 -8.01 -10.21 -10.88
CA SER A 261 -7.52 -10.52 -9.54
C SER A 261 -7.76 -9.40 -8.53
N ILE A 262 -7.50 -8.13 -8.92
CA ILE A 262 -7.70 -7.00 -8.01
C ILE A 262 -9.18 -6.71 -7.78
N SER A 263 -10.02 -6.89 -8.79
CA SER A 263 -11.48 -6.74 -8.65
C SER A 263 -12.05 -7.74 -7.64
N ALA A 264 -11.57 -8.98 -7.67
CA ALA A 264 -11.96 -9.99 -6.70
C ALA A 264 -11.49 -9.65 -5.28
N LEU A 265 -10.26 -9.16 -5.13
CA LEU A 265 -9.72 -8.72 -3.85
C LEU A 265 -10.49 -7.53 -3.29
N MET A 266 -10.72 -6.49 -4.10
CA MET A 266 -11.46 -5.29 -3.66
C MET A 266 -12.90 -5.65 -3.27
N ALA A 267 -13.60 -6.42 -4.09
CA ALA A 267 -14.96 -6.86 -3.77
C ALA A 267 -14.99 -7.67 -2.45
N TYR A 268 -13.96 -8.45 -2.18
CA TYR A 268 -13.84 -9.22 -0.95
C TYR A 268 -13.60 -8.31 0.27
N LEU A 269 -12.67 -7.35 0.17
CA LEU A 269 -12.36 -6.41 1.24
C LEU A 269 -13.57 -5.54 1.59
N GLN A 270 -14.23 -5.01 0.56
CA GLN A 270 -15.37 -4.11 0.73
C GLN A 270 -16.59 -4.79 1.38
N ARG A 271 -16.72 -6.13 1.29
CA ARG A 271 -17.81 -6.88 1.95
C ARG A 271 -17.78 -6.77 3.47
N LEU A 272 -16.65 -6.47 4.07
CA LEU A 272 -16.57 -6.25 5.50
C LEU A 272 -17.36 -5.00 5.93
N ALA A 273 -17.36 -3.99 5.08
CA ALA A 273 -18.00 -2.71 5.37
C ALA A 273 -19.33 -2.49 4.62
N SER A 274 -19.62 -3.27 3.55
CA SER A 274 -20.79 -3.08 2.69
C SER A 274 -21.37 -4.39 2.18
N ASP A 275 -22.68 -4.54 2.21
CA ASP A 275 -23.40 -5.69 1.64
C ASP A 275 -23.58 -5.59 0.12
N LYS A 276 -23.22 -4.46 -0.50
CA LYS A 276 -23.48 -4.18 -1.92
C LYS A 276 -22.26 -4.44 -2.82
N SER A 277 -21.08 -4.72 -2.29
CA SER A 277 -19.88 -4.92 -3.09
C SER A 277 -19.92 -6.23 -3.88
N SER A 278 -19.47 -6.16 -5.13
CA SER A 278 -19.32 -7.32 -6.03
C SER A 278 -18.20 -7.08 -7.03
N VAL A 279 -17.63 -8.16 -7.58
CA VAL A 279 -16.59 -8.09 -8.63
C VAL A 279 -17.04 -7.20 -9.78
N GLN A 280 -18.27 -7.38 -10.28
CA GLN A 280 -18.80 -6.60 -11.40
C GLN A 280 -18.89 -5.10 -11.09
N ARG A 281 -19.21 -4.70 -9.84
CA ARG A 281 -19.30 -3.28 -9.47
C ARG A 281 -17.94 -2.57 -9.44
N VAL A 282 -16.90 -3.28 -9.08
CA VAL A 282 -15.55 -2.68 -8.92
C VAL A 282 -14.69 -2.86 -10.18
N ALA A 283 -15.01 -3.79 -11.05
CA ALA A 283 -14.14 -4.15 -12.18
C ALA A 283 -13.90 -3.01 -13.18
N GLY A 284 -14.92 -2.20 -13.47
CA GLY A 284 -14.77 -1.03 -14.33
C GLY A 284 -13.80 -0.01 -13.77
N GLN A 285 -13.94 0.29 -12.47
CA GLN A 285 -13.01 1.16 -11.74
C GLN A 285 -11.59 0.59 -11.76
N CYS A 286 -11.42 -0.70 -11.46
CA CYS A 286 -10.10 -1.36 -11.50
C CYS A 286 -9.47 -1.27 -12.90
N ALA A 287 -10.25 -1.43 -13.97
CA ALA A 287 -9.74 -1.33 -15.32
C ALA A 287 -9.24 0.09 -15.63
N GLU A 288 -10.05 1.11 -15.36
CA GLU A 288 -9.68 2.51 -15.60
C GLU A 288 -8.47 2.95 -14.78
N GLU A 289 -8.40 2.57 -13.50
CA GLU A 289 -7.23 2.84 -12.66
C GLU A 289 -5.96 2.21 -13.23
N ASN A 290 -6.03 0.93 -13.66
CA ASN A 290 -4.87 0.25 -14.22
C ASN A 290 -4.43 0.88 -15.55
N ILE A 291 -5.36 1.28 -16.40
CA ILE A 291 -5.06 2.02 -17.63
C ILE A 291 -4.35 3.33 -17.29
N LEU A 292 -4.95 4.15 -16.41
CA LEU A 292 -4.42 5.45 -16.00
C LEU A 292 -3.01 5.35 -15.43
N GLY A 293 -2.76 4.37 -14.55
CA GLY A 293 -1.46 4.20 -13.91
C GLY A 293 -0.36 3.84 -14.91
N LEU A 294 -0.65 2.95 -15.85
CA LEU A 294 0.32 2.56 -16.88
C LEU A 294 0.55 3.68 -17.91
N GLU A 295 -0.50 4.38 -18.33
CA GLU A 295 -0.39 5.52 -19.25
C GLU A 295 0.43 6.65 -18.63
N ARG A 296 0.18 7.01 -17.35
CA ARG A 296 0.98 8.01 -16.63
C ARG A 296 2.44 7.60 -16.53
N MET A 297 2.71 6.37 -16.08
CA MET A 297 4.08 5.88 -15.93
C MET A 297 4.83 5.94 -17.28
N MET A 298 4.22 5.45 -18.36
CA MET A 298 4.84 5.51 -19.68
C MET A 298 5.06 6.95 -20.14
N GLY A 299 4.08 7.85 -19.90
CA GLY A 299 4.17 9.25 -20.21
C GLY A 299 5.34 9.93 -19.50
N TRP A 300 5.49 9.73 -18.19
CA TRP A 300 6.62 10.30 -17.43
C TRP A 300 7.99 9.78 -17.90
N VAL A 301 8.08 8.51 -18.28
CA VAL A 301 9.32 7.95 -18.86
C VAL A 301 9.61 8.61 -20.21
N ASP A 302 8.61 8.78 -21.08
CA ASP A 302 8.75 9.39 -22.41
C ASP A 302 9.07 10.89 -22.33
N GLU A 303 8.56 11.57 -21.34
CA GLU A 303 8.85 13.00 -21.05
C GLU A 303 10.20 13.21 -20.35
N GLY A 304 10.87 12.13 -19.96
CA GLY A 304 12.20 12.18 -19.34
C GLY A 304 12.16 12.62 -17.88
N LEU A 305 11.15 12.20 -17.11
CA LEU A 305 11.09 12.44 -15.66
C LEU A 305 12.41 12.01 -15.01
N PRO A 306 13.12 12.91 -14.27
CA PRO A 306 14.39 12.57 -13.63
C PRO A 306 14.28 11.34 -12.73
N GLY A 307 15.10 10.32 -13.01
CA GLY A 307 15.11 9.06 -12.28
C GLY A 307 14.24 7.95 -12.88
N ALA A 308 13.30 8.27 -13.77
CA ALA A 308 12.49 7.27 -14.44
C ALA A 308 13.29 6.36 -15.39
N ASP A 309 14.42 6.83 -15.89
CA ASP A 309 15.38 6.09 -16.69
C ASP A 309 16.12 4.98 -15.91
N ARG A 310 16.06 5.03 -14.57
CA ARG A 310 16.73 4.08 -13.66
C ARG A 310 15.80 2.98 -13.15
N ILE A 311 14.54 2.93 -13.59
CA ILE A 311 13.59 1.90 -13.18
C ILE A 311 14.11 0.52 -13.58
N ILE A 312 14.13 -0.40 -12.62
CA ILE A 312 14.45 -1.81 -12.81
C ILE A 312 13.15 -2.54 -13.10
N HIS A 313 12.99 -3.03 -14.31
CA HIS A 313 11.78 -3.74 -14.74
C HIS A 313 11.89 -5.24 -14.44
N VAL A 314 10.87 -5.80 -13.78
CA VAL A 314 10.76 -7.23 -13.41
C VAL A 314 9.46 -7.78 -13.99
N ARG A 315 9.55 -8.72 -14.93
CA ARG A 315 8.37 -9.40 -15.46
C ARG A 315 7.96 -10.55 -14.53
N PHE A 316 6.69 -10.61 -14.20
CA PHE A 316 6.14 -11.67 -13.34
C PHE A 316 6.43 -13.08 -13.88
N ALA A 317 6.36 -13.26 -15.20
CA ALA A 317 6.66 -14.54 -15.83
C ALA A 317 8.11 -15.01 -15.59
N ASP A 318 9.08 -14.10 -15.71
CA ASP A 318 10.50 -14.41 -15.47
C ASP A 318 10.76 -14.69 -13.99
N PHE A 319 10.16 -13.86 -13.12
CA PHE A 319 10.26 -14.05 -11.68
C PHE A 319 9.68 -15.39 -11.22
N MET A 320 8.56 -15.82 -11.79
CA MET A 320 7.98 -17.13 -11.45
C MET A 320 8.74 -18.30 -12.06
N ALA A 321 9.41 -18.10 -13.19
CA ALA A 321 10.24 -19.13 -13.81
C ALA A 321 11.53 -19.40 -13.01
N ASP A 322 12.21 -18.34 -12.57
CA ASP A 322 13.39 -18.42 -11.71
C ASP A 322 13.49 -17.19 -10.80
N PRO A 323 12.91 -17.27 -9.57
CA PRO A 323 12.92 -16.18 -8.62
C PRO A 323 14.32 -15.69 -8.26
N PHE A 324 15.29 -16.60 -8.10
CA PHE A 324 16.63 -16.24 -7.62
C PHE A 324 17.53 -15.68 -8.72
N ALA A 325 17.39 -16.13 -9.96
CA ALA A 325 18.03 -15.45 -11.09
C ALA A 325 17.50 -14.01 -11.24
N THR A 326 16.20 -13.82 -11.08
CA THR A 326 15.58 -12.48 -11.14
C THR A 326 16.04 -11.60 -9.98
N ILE A 327 16.06 -12.10 -8.74
CA ILE A 327 16.54 -11.37 -7.57
C ILE A 327 18.02 -11.01 -7.75
N GLY A 328 18.87 -11.93 -8.20
CA GLY A 328 20.27 -11.65 -8.50
C GLY A 328 20.44 -10.49 -9.48
N ALA A 329 19.67 -10.50 -10.58
CA ALA A 329 19.69 -9.40 -11.54
C ALA A 329 19.19 -8.07 -10.95
N VAL A 330 18.24 -8.08 -10.03
CA VAL A 330 17.81 -6.89 -9.28
C VAL A 330 18.96 -6.39 -8.39
N TYR A 331 19.62 -7.28 -7.63
CA TYR A 331 20.75 -6.91 -6.77
C TYR A 331 21.91 -6.28 -7.56
N ASP A 332 22.27 -6.86 -8.72
CA ASP A 332 23.28 -6.28 -9.62
C ASP A 332 22.91 -4.84 -10.04
N ARG A 333 21.62 -4.61 -10.35
CA ARG A 333 21.13 -3.30 -10.82
C ARG A 333 21.06 -2.27 -9.69
N ILE A 334 20.74 -2.66 -8.47
CA ILE A 334 20.75 -1.77 -7.30
C ILE A 334 22.17 -1.49 -6.78
N GLY A 335 23.17 -2.23 -7.28
CA GLY A 335 24.57 -2.09 -6.90
C GLY A 335 24.88 -2.70 -5.54
N ARG A 336 24.27 -3.85 -5.22
CA ARG A 336 24.52 -4.64 -4.00
C ARG A 336 24.85 -6.08 -4.36
N ASP A 337 25.64 -6.72 -3.51
CA ASP A 337 25.88 -8.16 -3.60
C ASP A 337 24.73 -8.92 -2.91
N LEU A 338 24.12 -9.89 -3.61
CA LEU A 338 23.23 -10.85 -2.96
C LEU A 338 24.10 -11.82 -2.14
N THR A 339 24.15 -11.61 -0.84
CA THR A 339 25.00 -12.45 0.03
C THR A 339 24.43 -13.86 0.14
N PRO A 340 25.30 -14.89 0.34
CA PRO A 340 24.80 -16.25 0.57
C PRO A 340 23.83 -16.38 1.76
N GLN A 341 24.01 -15.55 2.79
CA GLN A 341 23.10 -15.50 3.94
C GLN A 341 21.72 -14.97 3.53
N ALA A 342 21.67 -13.84 2.84
CA ALA A 342 20.40 -13.26 2.38
C ALA A 342 19.67 -14.24 1.44
N GLU A 343 20.38 -14.84 0.47
CA GLU A 343 19.79 -15.83 -0.42
C GLU A 343 19.25 -17.05 0.33
N GLN A 344 19.96 -17.54 1.32
CA GLN A 344 19.49 -18.66 2.14
C GLN A 344 18.20 -18.32 2.88
N LEU A 345 18.13 -17.16 3.55
CA LEU A 345 16.95 -16.71 4.26
C LEU A 345 15.74 -16.53 3.33
N MET A 346 15.97 -15.98 2.13
CA MET A 346 14.93 -15.87 1.11
C MET A 346 14.42 -17.25 0.65
N ARG A 347 15.29 -18.23 0.46
CA ARG A 347 14.92 -19.62 0.09
C ARG A 347 14.13 -20.31 1.19
N GLU A 348 14.52 -20.13 2.45
CA GLU A 348 13.81 -20.65 3.62
C GLU A 348 12.42 -20.03 3.71
N HIS A 349 12.31 -18.71 3.55
CA HIS A 349 11.04 -18.00 3.53
C HIS A 349 10.11 -18.52 2.42
N LEU A 350 10.61 -18.63 1.19
CA LEU A 350 9.82 -19.13 0.06
C LEU A 350 9.34 -20.57 0.26
N SER A 351 10.19 -21.42 0.87
CA SER A 351 9.84 -22.80 1.19
C SER A 351 8.77 -22.90 2.28
N ALA A 352 8.83 -22.02 3.29
CA ALA A 352 7.84 -21.95 4.37
C ALA A 352 6.49 -21.35 3.92
N ASN A 353 6.51 -20.52 2.87
CA ASN A 353 5.36 -19.80 2.34
C ASN A 353 5.13 -20.12 0.85
N PRO A 354 4.77 -21.36 0.47
CA PRO A 354 4.71 -21.78 -0.93
C PRO A 354 3.59 -21.10 -1.75
N GLY A 355 2.82 -20.19 -1.13
CA GLY A 355 1.64 -19.62 -1.73
C GLY A 355 0.47 -20.61 -1.82
N ASP A 356 -0.68 -20.14 -2.20
CA ASP A 356 -1.89 -20.98 -2.29
C ASP A 356 -2.11 -21.61 -3.68
N GLY A 357 -1.09 -21.56 -4.55
CA GLY A 357 -1.15 -22.08 -5.91
C GLY A 357 -2.15 -21.35 -6.84
N GLY A 358 -2.62 -20.17 -6.44
CA GLY A 358 -3.56 -19.37 -7.22
C GLY A 358 -4.92 -20.02 -7.39
N GLY A 359 -5.45 -20.63 -6.32
CA GLY A 359 -6.77 -21.29 -6.33
C GLY A 359 -7.85 -20.42 -6.97
N ASN A 360 -8.65 -21.00 -7.86
CA ASN A 360 -9.67 -20.31 -8.68
C ASN A 360 -10.77 -19.73 -7.78
N ARG A 361 -10.63 -18.47 -7.42
CA ARG A 361 -11.62 -17.77 -6.59
C ARG A 361 -12.45 -16.77 -7.39
N TYR A 362 -12.13 -16.58 -8.68
CA TYR A 362 -12.77 -15.63 -9.59
C TYR A 362 -12.50 -16.05 -11.05
N THR A 363 -13.37 -15.62 -11.93
CA THR A 363 -13.20 -15.79 -13.38
C THR A 363 -13.24 -14.43 -14.07
N TRP A 364 -12.73 -14.34 -15.31
CA TRP A 364 -12.85 -13.12 -16.10
C TRP A 364 -14.32 -12.73 -16.30
N ALA A 365 -15.19 -13.72 -16.51
CA ALA A 365 -16.62 -13.50 -16.71
C ALA A 365 -17.29 -12.76 -15.54
N ASP A 366 -16.76 -12.93 -14.30
CA ASP A 366 -17.28 -12.24 -13.12
C ASP A 366 -17.11 -10.71 -13.20
N THR A 367 -16.17 -10.23 -14.01
CA THR A 367 -15.93 -8.78 -14.20
C THR A 367 -16.99 -8.11 -15.05
N GLY A 368 -17.59 -8.83 -15.97
CA GLY A 368 -18.52 -8.30 -16.98
C GLY A 368 -17.87 -7.39 -18.03
N LEU A 369 -16.53 -7.35 -18.10
CA LEU A 369 -15.77 -6.50 -19.03
C LEU A 369 -15.48 -7.23 -20.36
N ASP A 370 -15.34 -6.45 -21.45
CA ASP A 370 -14.91 -6.97 -22.74
C ASP A 370 -13.39 -7.15 -22.78
N ALA A 371 -12.95 -8.41 -22.91
CA ALA A 371 -11.53 -8.74 -22.95
C ALA A 371 -10.85 -8.24 -24.25
N GLY A 372 -11.56 -8.23 -25.38
CA GLY A 372 -11.02 -7.77 -26.66
C GLY A 372 -10.72 -6.27 -26.65
N GLU A 373 -11.65 -5.47 -26.16
CA GLU A 373 -11.48 -4.03 -26.01
C GLU A 373 -10.29 -3.69 -25.08
N LEU A 374 -10.22 -4.34 -23.91
CA LEU A 374 -9.13 -4.08 -22.97
C LEU A 374 -7.78 -4.59 -23.47
N ARG A 375 -7.72 -5.70 -24.21
CA ARG A 375 -6.47 -6.14 -24.86
C ARG A 375 -5.92 -5.07 -25.80
N GLU A 376 -6.79 -4.45 -26.59
CA GLU A 376 -6.39 -3.35 -27.48
C GLU A 376 -5.88 -2.13 -26.69
N ARG A 377 -6.55 -1.77 -25.60
CA ARG A 377 -6.14 -0.66 -24.72
C ARG A 377 -4.75 -0.88 -24.09
N PHE A 378 -4.42 -2.13 -23.73
CA PHE A 378 -3.14 -2.45 -23.08
C PHE A 378 -2.05 -2.89 -24.06
N ARG A 379 -2.30 -2.95 -25.37
CA ARG A 379 -1.35 -3.44 -26.37
C ARG A 379 -0.01 -2.71 -26.30
N THR A 380 -0.01 -1.38 -26.30
CA THR A 380 1.22 -0.57 -26.26
C THR A 380 2.07 -0.88 -25.01
N TYR A 381 1.44 -1.06 -23.85
CA TYR A 381 2.12 -1.43 -22.62
C TYR A 381 2.75 -2.85 -22.74
N GLN A 382 1.97 -3.82 -23.20
CA GLN A 382 2.44 -5.21 -23.32
C GLN A 382 3.61 -5.32 -24.32
N GLU A 383 3.52 -4.64 -25.46
CA GLU A 383 4.59 -4.59 -26.46
C GLU A 383 5.85 -3.90 -25.92
N ARG A 384 5.69 -2.77 -25.21
CA ARG A 384 6.81 -1.98 -24.67
C ARG A 384 7.62 -2.75 -23.63
N PHE A 385 6.97 -3.47 -22.75
CA PHE A 385 7.61 -4.19 -21.64
C PHE A 385 7.71 -5.69 -21.85
N ASP A 386 7.40 -6.18 -23.05
CA ASP A 386 7.41 -7.59 -23.42
C ASP A 386 6.61 -8.45 -22.41
N VAL A 387 5.39 -7.99 -22.07
CA VAL A 387 4.49 -8.66 -21.13
C VAL A 387 3.59 -9.65 -21.88
N PRO A 388 3.75 -10.96 -21.67
CA PRO A 388 2.94 -11.94 -22.36
C PRO A 388 1.47 -11.90 -21.91
N SER A 389 0.56 -12.19 -22.84
CA SER A 389 -0.84 -12.43 -22.48
C SER A 389 -0.99 -13.78 -21.78
N GLU A 390 -1.59 -13.77 -20.60
CA GLU A 390 -1.94 -14.98 -19.86
C GLU A 390 -3.34 -15.49 -20.26
N THR A 391 -3.61 -16.77 -20.01
CA THR A 391 -4.95 -17.34 -20.18
C THR A 391 -5.90 -16.78 -19.13
N LEU A 392 -6.97 -16.14 -19.57
CA LEU A 392 -8.06 -15.71 -18.69
C LEU A 392 -8.86 -16.93 -18.22
N ARG A 393 -9.13 -16.98 -16.95
CA ARG A 393 -9.90 -18.08 -16.33
C ARG A 393 -11.36 -17.69 -16.18
#